data_9c763a25455dc7002e740d4f022760a5
#
_entry.id   9c763a25455dc7002e740d4f022760a5
#
_cell.length_a   1.000
_cell.length_b   1.000
_cell.length_c   1.000
_cell.angle_alpha   90.00
_cell.angle_beta   90.00
_cell.angle_gamma   90.00
#
_symmetry.space_group_name_H-M   'P 1'
#
loop_
_entity.id
_entity.type
_entity.pdbx_description
1 polymer ?
#
loop_
_entity_poly.entity_id
_entity_poly.type
_entity_poly.pdbx_seq_one_letter_code
_entity_poly.pdbx_strand_id
1 'polypeptide(L)'
;FSTGDRRTWLDLLLLNEDIYKPFVDDPRTDHEYFGLRGSRLFMKGGTTNHWGGLTPRFKPEDFELWSRTGFGADWPITYDDLAPYYAKAETLLGVTGDSENDDPPRYGEKYPFLPTAFTLGDQVVIDALESMGISYGHMSIARNGNRCITTGTCNYCPVNARYTALFDLQLLQNEYADRLTVRTDSPVSQILMDGKVRCRGVEVLELSNGGRRPIEADAVFICAGTIESCKLLLSSVSSEWPDGIGNDSDHLGRHLVGHPVMDASGVREGNPDSIGEELGFDSLISRHFDTPEYQHKGKMWFSGSTSASRTLEEQLLANVSRADLDNQRKSEIRISIGGEMEQFETPENRVRLGAGMTRHGLPNTIIDVGVHDINLQARQEHVNTFVKVLKAAGCRESSIETGALNPDGAHASATCRMSLSDADGVVDPNLQVHGTDNLFVCSNAVFPSIAAANPTLTVSALAVRLAEFVNRAM
;
A
#
# COMPACT_ATOMS: atom_id res chain seq x y z
N PHE A 1 5.49 -8.23 26.56
CA PHE A 1 6.02 -8.09 25.21
C PHE A 1 7.02 -6.97 25.25
N SER A 2 8.29 -7.26 24.95
CA SER A 2 9.35 -6.25 24.94
C SER A 2 9.16 -5.32 23.75
N THR A 3 9.32 -4.06 23.97
CA THR A 3 9.10 -2.92 23.06
C THR A 3 10.06 -2.85 21.86
N GLY A 4 10.69 -3.93 21.47
CA GLY A 4 11.76 -3.91 20.46
C GLY A 4 11.54 -4.79 19.23
N ASP A 5 10.53 -5.63 19.19
CA ASP A 5 10.47 -6.63 18.14
C ASP A 5 9.20 -6.52 17.28
N ARG A 6 9.26 -5.64 16.29
CA ARG A 6 8.25 -5.57 15.22
C ARG A 6 8.14 -6.91 14.47
N ARG A 7 9.18 -7.72 14.48
CA ARG A 7 9.24 -9.02 13.79
C ARG A 7 8.45 -10.08 14.55
N THR A 8 8.43 -10.09 15.86
CA THR A 8 7.83 -11.18 16.65
C THR A 8 6.33 -11.33 16.39
N TRP A 9 5.62 -10.21 16.19
CA TRP A 9 4.19 -10.28 15.87
C TRP A 9 3.93 -10.63 14.41
N LEU A 10 4.71 -10.07 13.50
CA LEU A 10 4.71 -10.42 12.08
C LEU A 10 5.15 -11.87 11.89
N ASP A 11 6.18 -12.32 12.62
CA ASP A 11 6.66 -13.72 12.60
C ASP A 11 5.65 -14.70 13.18
N LEU A 12 4.90 -14.33 14.22
CA LEU A 12 3.78 -15.13 14.73
C LEU A 12 2.63 -15.25 13.72
N LEU A 13 2.37 -14.19 12.95
CA LEU A 13 1.45 -14.24 11.82
C LEU A 13 2.05 -15.01 10.63
N LEU A 14 3.34 -14.84 10.35
CA LEU A 14 4.08 -15.55 9.29
C LEU A 14 4.23 -17.03 9.57
N LEU A 15 4.28 -17.44 10.84
CA LEU A 15 4.26 -18.85 11.26
C LEU A 15 2.89 -19.51 11.02
N ASN A 16 1.83 -18.72 10.85
CA ASN A 16 0.55 -19.24 10.42
C ASN A 16 0.51 -19.29 8.88
N GLU A 17 1.06 -20.36 8.32
CA GLU A 17 1.07 -20.63 6.88
C GLU A 17 -0.31 -20.49 6.23
N ASP A 18 -1.38 -20.71 7.00
CA ASP A 18 -2.76 -20.57 6.54
C ASP A 18 -3.15 -19.14 6.16
N ILE A 19 -2.47 -18.15 6.72
CA ILE A 19 -2.74 -16.72 6.47
C ILE A 19 -1.97 -16.22 5.24
N TYR A 20 -0.78 -16.77 4.95
CA TYR A 20 0.13 -16.25 3.92
C TYR A 20 0.31 -17.12 2.67
N LYS A 21 0.26 -18.44 2.81
CA LYS A 21 0.53 -19.37 1.72
C LYS A 21 -0.49 -19.42 0.56
N PRO A 22 -1.74 -18.94 0.68
CA PRO A 22 -2.65 -19.03 -0.45
C PRO A 22 -2.24 -18.22 -1.67
N PHE A 23 -1.31 -17.27 -1.53
CA PHE A 23 -1.01 -16.35 -2.62
C PHE A 23 -0.06 -16.93 -3.65
N VAL A 24 0.85 -17.82 -3.27
CA VAL A 24 1.93 -18.12 -4.16
C VAL A 24 2.57 -19.48 -3.89
N ASP A 25 1.99 -20.50 -4.46
CA ASP A 25 2.56 -21.85 -4.47
C ASP A 25 3.31 -22.18 -5.78
N ASP A 26 3.43 -21.21 -6.73
CA ASP A 26 4.20 -21.44 -7.94
C ASP A 26 5.67 -21.09 -7.71
N PRO A 27 6.61 -22.06 -7.83
CA PRO A 27 8.04 -21.79 -7.62
C PRO A 27 8.68 -20.83 -8.63
N ARG A 28 7.94 -20.45 -9.69
CA ARG A 28 8.39 -19.45 -10.67
C ARG A 28 8.08 -18.04 -10.24
N THR A 29 7.24 -17.85 -9.20
CA THR A 29 6.96 -16.51 -8.68
C THR A 29 8.08 -16.09 -7.76
N ASP A 30 8.75 -15.01 -8.09
CA ASP A 30 9.78 -14.41 -7.25
C ASP A 30 9.13 -13.61 -6.11
N HIS A 31 8.76 -14.31 -5.06
CA HIS A 31 8.13 -13.73 -3.87
C HIS A 31 9.03 -12.79 -3.11
N GLU A 32 10.32 -13.09 -3.08
CA GLU A 32 11.30 -12.31 -2.36
C GLU A 32 11.53 -11.00 -3.10
N TYR A 33 11.58 -11.07 -4.45
CA TYR A 33 11.80 -9.90 -5.28
C TYR A 33 10.64 -8.89 -5.22
N PHE A 34 9.36 -9.34 -5.21
CA PHE A 34 8.21 -8.44 -5.16
C PHE A 34 7.65 -8.22 -3.74
N GLY A 35 8.31 -8.76 -2.72
CA GLY A 35 7.94 -8.52 -1.32
C GLY A 35 6.50 -8.92 -0.94
N LEU A 36 5.88 -9.88 -1.63
CA LEU A 36 4.51 -10.31 -1.32
C LEU A 36 4.41 -11.06 0.00
N ARG A 37 5.47 -11.74 0.40
CA ARG A 37 5.50 -12.47 1.65
C ARG A 37 5.41 -11.49 2.82
N GLY A 38 4.36 -11.61 3.61
CA GLY A 38 4.11 -10.73 4.75
C GLY A 38 3.39 -9.43 4.42
N SER A 39 3.14 -9.11 3.14
CA SER A 39 2.43 -7.89 2.74
C SER A 39 0.92 -8.06 2.59
N ARG A 40 0.41 -9.28 2.71
CA ARG A 40 -1.02 -9.60 2.56
C ARG A 40 -1.53 -10.45 3.72
N LEU A 41 -2.74 -10.18 4.21
CA LEU A 41 -3.40 -10.94 5.27
C LEU A 41 -4.76 -11.48 4.82
N PHE A 42 -4.92 -12.80 4.94
CA PHE A 42 -6.19 -13.50 4.75
C PHE A 42 -6.96 -13.62 6.06
N MET A 43 -7.51 -12.51 6.53
CA MET A 43 -8.33 -12.48 7.74
C MET A 43 -9.30 -11.30 7.70
N LYS A 44 -10.28 -11.28 8.61
CA LYS A 44 -11.16 -10.12 8.78
C LYS A 44 -10.34 -8.86 9.00
N GLY A 45 -10.67 -7.77 8.30
CA GLY A 45 -9.91 -6.53 8.32
C GLY A 45 -8.72 -6.50 7.35
N GLY A 46 -8.33 -7.65 6.79
CA GLY A 46 -7.27 -7.74 5.79
C GLY A 46 -5.97 -7.08 6.24
N THR A 47 -5.24 -6.54 5.28
CA THR A 47 -3.92 -5.90 5.47
C THR A 47 -3.96 -4.68 6.40
N THR A 48 -5.13 -4.03 6.61
CA THR A 48 -5.25 -2.92 7.57
C THR A 48 -4.97 -3.32 9.02
N ASN A 49 -4.92 -4.61 9.32
CA ASN A 49 -4.55 -5.08 10.66
C ASN A 49 -3.08 -4.84 11.01
N HIS A 50 -2.17 -4.70 10.00
CA HIS A 50 -0.74 -4.51 10.25
C HIS A 50 -0.07 -3.39 9.43
N TRP A 51 -0.83 -2.64 8.60
CA TRP A 51 -0.29 -1.54 7.79
C TRP A 51 0.26 -0.36 8.62
N GLY A 52 1.08 0.49 8.01
CA GLY A 52 1.61 1.70 8.67
C GLY A 52 0.56 2.78 8.94
N GLY A 53 -0.49 2.84 8.14
CA GLY A 53 -1.52 3.87 8.22
C GLY A 53 -1.22 5.12 7.42
N LEU A 54 -0.18 5.13 6.60
CA LEU A 54 0.21 6.28 5.79
C LEU A 54 -0.85 6.58 4.73
N THR A 55 -1.30 7.83 4.66
CA THR A 55 -2.45 8.25 3.85
C THR A 55 -2.26 9.57 3.13
N PRO A 56 -1.13 9.79 2.44
CA PRO A 56 -0.96 10.98 1.60
C PRO A 56 -1.93 10.92 0.41
N ARG A 57 -2.44 12.09 -0.02
CA ARG A 57 -3.20 12.22 -1.26
C ARG A 57 -2.28 12.10 -2.47
N PHE A 58 -2.80 11.61 -3.58
CA PHE A 58 -2.20 11.83 -4.90
C PHE A 58 -2.27 13.31 -5.25
N LYS A 59 -1.38 13.79 -6.10
CA LYS A 59 -1.36 15.16 -6.61
C LYS A 59 -2.14 15.28 -7.92
N PRO A 60 -2.60 16.48 -8.31
CA PRO A 60 -3.31 16.66 -9.58
C PRO A 60 -2.57 16.09 -10.78
N GLU A 61 -1.26 16.29 -10.86
CA GLU A 61 -0.44 15.79 -11.97
C GLU A 61 -0.31 14.26 -12.03
N ASP A 62 -0.57 13.54 -10.93
CA ASP A 62 -0.53 12.08 -10.89
C ASP A 62 -1.66 11.44 -11.72
N PHE A 63 -2.71 12.19 -11.99
CA PHE A 63 -3.83 11.78 -12.84
C PHE A 63 -3.55 11.94 -14.34
N GLU A 64 -2.45 12.60 -14.73
CA GLU A 64 -2.09 12.97 -16.09
C GLU A 64 -0.72 12.37 -16.51
N LEU A 65 -0.39 11.17 -16.04
CA LEU A 65 0.95 10.59 -16.22
C LEU A 65 1.33 10.44 -17.69
N TRP A 66 0.46 9.87 -18.52
CA TRP A 66 0.70 9.73 -19.96
C TRP A 66 0.83 11.07 -20.67
N SER A 67 -0.12 11.96 -20.45
CA SER A 67 -0.14 13.29 -21.10
C SER A 67 1.11 14.12 -20.78
N ARG A 68 1.71 13.89 -19.62
CA ARG A 68 2.90 14.63 -19.18
C ARG A 68 4.21 13.96 -19.53
N THR A 69 4.24 12.63 -19.56
CA THR A 69 5.51 11.89 -19.67
C THR A 69 5.62 11.04 -20.92
N GLY A 70 4.51 10.67 -21.54
CA GLY A 70 4.45 9.69 -22.62
C GLY A 70 4.63 8.24 -22.15
N PHE A 71 4.55 7.99 -20.81
CA PHE A 71 4.63 6.66 -20.21
C PHE A 71 3.37 6.39 -19.39
N GLY A 72 3.05 5.11 -19.19
CA GLY A 72 1.90 4.71 -18.39
C GLY A 72 0.57 5.07 -19.03
N ALA A 73 -0.38 5.51 -18.21
CA ALA A 73 -1.71 5.92 -18.64
C ALA A 73 -2.21 7.10 -17.79
N ASP A 74 -3.06 7.95 -18.39
CA ASP A 74 -3.82 8.93 -17.65
C ASP A 74 -4.99 8.27 -16.92
N TRP A 75 -5.36 8.83 -15.78
CA TRP A 75 -6.60 8.47 -15.14
C TRP A 75 -7.78 9.02 -15.94
N PRO A 76 -8.88 8.26 -16.15
CA PRO A 76 -10.07 8.77 -16.83
C PRO A 76 -10.95 9.63 -15.91
N ILE A 77 -10.43 10.01 -14.74
CA ILE A 77 -10.98 10.96 -13.79
C ILE A 77 -9.87 11.91 -13.35
N THR A 78 -10.23 13.11 -12.92
CA THR A 78 -9.29 14.14 -12.45
C THR A 78 -9.12 14.11 -10.94
N TYR A 79 -8.12 14.83 -10.43
CA TYR A 79 -7.99 15.09 -8.99
C TYR A 79 -9.26 15.76 -8.42
N ASP A 80 -9.83 16.73 -9.14
CA ASP A 80 -11.01 17.47 -8.70
C ASP A 80 -12.26 16.58 -8.62
N ASP A 81 -12.39 15.56 -9.47
CA ASP A 81 -13.44 14.56 -9.38
C ASP A 81 -13.33 13.71 -8.10
N LEU A 82 -12.11 13.54 -7.57
CA LEU A 82 -11.84 12.69 -6.40
C LEU A 82 -11.66 13.50 -5.11
N ALA A 83 -11.32 14.78 -5.17
CA ALA A 83 -11.02 15.62 -4.02
C ALA A 83 -12.13 15.61 -2.93
N PRO A 84 -13.43 15.71 -3.24
CA PRO A 84 -14.49 15.62 -2.23
C PRO A 84 -14.55 14.27 -1.53
N TYR A 85 -14.15 13.21 -2.20
CA TYR A 85 -14.14 11.85 -1.68
C TYR A 85 -12.89 11.56 -0.85
N TYR A 86 -11.77 12.22 -1.14
CA TYR A 86 -10.61 12.22 -0.25
C TYR A 86 -10.98 12.75 1.14
N ALA A 87 -11.66 13.89 1.23
CA ALA A 87 -12.08 14.46 2.52
C ALA A 87 -13.01 13.52 3.30
N LYS A 88 -13.94 12.85 2.61
CA LYS A 88 -14.82 11.84 3.23
C LYS A 88 -14.03 10.63 3.71
N ALA A 89 -13.10 10.12 2.90
CA ALA A 89 -12.26 8.99 3.25
C ALA A 89 -11.34 9.31 4.45
N GLU A 90 -10.74 10.50 4.49
CA GLU A 90 -9.95 10.97 5.63
C GLU A 90 -10.78 11.00 6.92
N THR A 91 -12.03 11.43 6.85
CA THR A 91 -12.95 11.43 7.99
C THR A 91 -13.26 10.00 8.44
N LEU A 92 -13.56 9.10 7.50
CA LEU A 92 -13.86 7.69 7.81
C LEU A 92 -12.65 6.96 8.42
N LEU A 93 -11.46 7.20 7.88
CA LEU A 93 -10.23 6.58 8.37
C LEU A 93 -9.67 7.24 9.63
N GLY A 94 -10.18 8.41 10.02
CA GLY A 94 -9.69 9.17 11.16
C GLY A 94 -8.26 9.66 10.96
N VAL A 95 -7.99 10.35 9.84
CA VAL A 95 -6.64 10.77 9.46
C VAL A 95 -6.17 11.98 10.27
N THR A 96 -4.94 11.93 10.77
CA THR A 96 -4.19 13.09 11.27
C THR A 96 -3.41 13.74 10.14
N GLY A 97 -3.32 15.06 10.12
CA GLY A 97 -2.52 15.76 9.11
C GLY A 97 -2.50 17.27 9.32
N ASP A 98 -1.60 17.96 8.61
CA ASP A 98 -1.49 19.41 8.63
C ASP A 98 -2.35 20.02 7.53
N SER A 99 -3.50 20.55 7.91
CA SER A 99 -4.45 21.13 6.96
C SER A 99 -4.02 22.49 6.39
N GLU A 100 -3.06 23.15 7.00
CA GLU A 100 -2.61 24.50 6.60
C GLU A 100 -1.43 24.43 5.60
N ASN A 101 -0.60 23.37 5.70
CA ASN A 101 0.62 23.21 4.91
C ASN A 101 0.65 21.89 4.12
N ASP A 102 -0.52 21.32 3.83
CA ASP A 102 -0.60 20.09 3.06
C ASP A 102 -0.37 20.35 1.55
N ASP A 103 0.35 19.45 0.91
CA ASP A 103 0.56 19.40 -0.53
C ASP A 103 0.16 17.99 -0.99
N PRO A 104 -0.92 17.80 -1.66
CA PRO A 104 -1.61 18.61 -2.66
C PRO A 104 -2.70 19.54 -2.10
N PRO A 105 -3.26 20.42 -2.97
CA PRO A 105 -4.22 21.42 -2.55
C PRO A 105 -5.48 20.82 -1.91
N ARG A 106 -5.90 21.44 -0.81
CA ARG A 106 -7.16 21.13 -0.11
C ARG A 106 -8.15 22.27 -0.34
N TYR A 107 -9.36 21.95 -0.74
CA TYR A 107 -10.38 22.95 -1.12
C TYR A 107 -11.25 23.36 0.06
N GLY A 108 -10.62 23.61 1.21
CA GLY A 108 -11.26 24.09 2.44
C GLY A 108 -11.59 23.00 3.47
N GLU A 109 -11.51 21.73 3.11
CA GLU A 109 -11.68 20.65 4.08
C GLU A 109 -10.42 20.50 4.94
N LYS A 110 -10.65 20.26 6.24
CA LYS A 110 -9.58 20.00 7.20
C LYS A 110 -9.49 18.51 7.50
N TYR A 111 -8.29 18.06 7.88
CA TYR A 111 -8.14 16.74 8.48
C TYR A 111 -8.97 16.63 9.76
N PRO A 112 -9.55 15.45 10.06
CA PRO A 112 -10.34 15.28 11.30
C PRO A 112 -9.51 15.42 12.58
N PHE A 113 -8.20 15.20 12.50
CA PHE A 113 -7.28 15.35 13.63
C PHE A 113 -6.05 16.16 13.24
N LEU A 114 -5.47 16.85 14.24
CA LEU A 114 -4.23 17.61 14.09
C LEU A 114 -3.05 16.68 13.75
N PRO A 115 -2.00 17.20 13.10
CA PRO A 115 -0.82 16.40 12.76
C PRO A 115 -0.14 15.87 14.03
N THR A 116 0.50 14.72 13.89
CA THR A 116 1.39 14.21 14.93
C THR A 116 2.60 15.13 15.07
N ALA A 117 2.92 15.54 16.29
CA ALA A 117 4.10 16.36 16.52
C ALA A 117 5.38 15.63 16.12
N PHE A 118 6.34 16.36 15.58
CA PHE A 118 7.68 15.83 15.32
C PHE A 118 8.35 15.41 16.62
N THR A 119 9.08 14.32 16.57
CA THR A 119 9.89 13.83 17.68
C THR A 119 11.22 14.58 17.78
N LEU A 120 11.95 14.41 18.86
CA LEU A 120 13.34 14.87 18.96
C LEU A 120 14.24 14.18 17.92
N GLY A 121 13.90 12.93 17.55
CA GLY A 121 14.58 12.21 16.49
C GLY A 121 14.32 12.80 15.11
N ASP A 122 13.07 13.19 14.82
CA ASP A 122 12.73 13.88 13.57
C ASP A 122 13.48 15.22 13.45
N GLN A 123 13.68 15.94 14.58
CA GLN A 123 14.38 17.24 14.55
C GLN A 123 15.81 17.09 14.01
N VAL A 124 16.49 15.97 14.28
CA VAL A 124 17.84 15.71 13.73
C VAL A 124 17.81 15.66 12.19
N VAL A 125 16.77 15.06 11.63
CA VAL A 125 16.60 14.97 10.18
C VAL A 125 16.13 16.31 9.62
N ILE A 126 15.20 16.99 10.31
CA ILE A 126 14.69 18.32 9.93
C ILE A 126 15.83 19.32 9.82
N ASP A 127 16.71 19.41 10.82
CA ASP A 127 17.85 20.32 10.81
C ASP A 127 18.75 20.07 9.58
N ALA A 128 18.94 18.81 9.19
CA ALA A 128 19.69 18.47 7.99
C ALA A 128 18.98 18.89 6.71
N LEU A 129 17.66 18.66 6.60
CA LEU A 129 16.86 19.07 5.44
C LEU A 129 16.84 20.59 5.28
N GLU A 130 16.64 21.34 6.37
CA GLU A 130 16.66 22.79 6.38
C GLU A 130 18.00 23.36 5.95
N SER A 131 19.11 22.77 6.42
CA SER A 131 20.47 23.18 6.01
C SER A 131 20.72 23.03 4.51
N MET A 132 19.96 22.17 3.86
CA MET A 132 20.02 21.88 2.42
C MET A 132 18.93 22.59 1.60
N GLY A 133 17.99 23.29 2.25
CA GLY A 133 16.84 23.91 1.60
C GLY A 133 15.83 22.89 1.06
N ILE A 134 15.77 21.68 1.65
CA ILE A 134 14.82 20.63 1.28
C ILE A 134 13.55 20.80 2.10
N SER A 135 12.40 20.88 1.43
CA SER A 135 11.09 21.00 2.08
C SER A 135 10.68 19.70 2.79
N TYR A 136 9.98 19.85 3.88
CA TYR A 136 9.41 18.74 4.66
C TYR A 136 8.05 19.13 5.24
N GLY A 137 7.30 18.17 5.73
CA GLY A 137 6.00 18.37 6.37
C GLY A 137 5.61 17.18 7.25
N HIS A 138 4.40 17.26 7.78
CA HIS A 138 3.82 16.17 8.55
C HIS A 138 3.28 15.07 7.63
N MET A 139 3.62 13.82 7.93
CA MET A 139 2.99 12.69 7.27
C MET A 139 1.52 12.59 7.69
N SER A 140 0.62 12.49 6.71
CA SER A 140 -0.78 12.20 6.99
C SER A 140 -0.97 10.70 7.29
N ILE A 141 -1.65 10.38 8.41
CA ILE A 141 -1.73 9.02 8.92
C ILE A 141 -3.15 8.70 9.38
N ALA A 142 -3.69 7.55 8.98
CA ALA A 142 -4.97 7.01 9.45
C ALA A 142 -4.87 6.58 10.93
N ARG A 143 -4.87 7.57 11.81
CA ARG A 143 -4.64 7.41 13.24
C ARG A 143 -5.43 8.45 14.01
N ASN A 144 -6.33 7.99 14.88
CA ASN A 144 -7.05 8.86 15.77
C ASN A 144 -6.10 9.50 16.80
N GLY A 145 -5.77 10.76 16.61
CA GLY A 145 -4.83 11.50 17.45
C GLY A 145 -5.26 11.58 18.92
N ASN A 146 -6.56 11.57 19.19
CA ASN A 146 -7.10 11.61 20.57
C ASN A 146 -6.92 10.28 21.32
N ARG A 147 -6.69 9.16 20.62
CA ARG A 147 -6.50 7.84 21.22
C ARG A 147 -5.05 7.42 21.26
N CYS A 148 -4.20 7.99 20.42
CA CYS A 148 -2.81 7.58 20.31
C CYS A 148 -2.04 7.91 21.59
N ILE A 149 -1.40 6.88 22.16
CA ILE A 149 -0.56 6.98 23.36
C ILE A 149 0.91 6.72 23.06
N THR A 150 1.29 6.75 21.79
CA THR A 150 2.66 6.65 21.28
C THR A 150 3.49 5.51 21.92
N THR A 151 2.94 4.30 21.91
CA THR A 151 3.60 3.13 22.53
C THR A 151 4.73 2.53 21.70
N GLY A 152 4.97 3.01 20.48
CA GLY A 152 5.89 2.36 19.52
C GLY A 152 5.41 1.02 18.95
N THR A 153 4.28 0.48 19.44
CA THR A 153 3.72 -0.83 19.03
C THR A 153 2.65 -0.69 17.95
N CYS A 154 2.91 0.12 16.92
CA CYS A 154 1.89 0.53 15.96
C CYS A 154 1.31 -0.60 15.10
N ASN A 155 2.07 -1.65 14.82
CA ASN A 155 1.57 -2.83 14.12
C ASN A 155 0.50 -3.60 14.91
N TYR A 156 0.50 -3.46 16.24
CA TYR A 156 -0.54 -3.94 17.13
C TYR A 156 -0.93 -2.81 18.08
N CYS A 157 -1.91 -2.02 17.68
CA CYS A 157 -2.32 -0.85 18.45
C CYS A 157 -3.27 -1.23 19.60
N PRO A 158 -2.82 -1.20 20.88
CA PRO A 158 -3.63 -1.68 22.00
C PRO A 158 -4.83 -0.79 22.29
N VAL A 159 -4.84 0.45 21.80
CA VAL A 159 -5.90 1.44 22.01
C VAL A 159 -6.72 1.71 20.75
N ASN A 160 -6.43 0.98 19.67
CA ASN A 160 -7.10 1.14 18.38
C ASN A 160 -7.10 2.58 17.87
N ALA A 161 -5.98 3.27 18.05
CA ALA A 161 -5.78 4.59 17.46
C ALA A 161 -5.51 4.49 15.96
N ARG A 162 -4.67 3.53 15.54
CA ARG A 162 -4.45 3.25 14.12
C ARG A 162 -5.70 2.57 13.54
N TYR A 163 -6.15 3.06 12.39
CA TYR A 163 -7.30 2.50 11.68
C TYR A 163 -7.10 1.03 11.33
N THR A 164 -8.13 0.24 11.51
CA THR A 164 -8.28 -1.10 10.93
C THR A 164 -9.73 -1.34 10.55
N ALA A 165 -9.94 -1.84 9.33
CA ALA A 165 -11.27 -2.21 8.83
C ALA A 165 -11.96 -3.30 9.67
N LEU A 166 -11.22 -4.02 10.51
CA LEU A 166 -11.80 -4.99 11.45
C LEU A 166 -12.78 -4.32 12.41
N PHE A 167 -12.45 -3.12 12.90
CA PHE A 167 -13.34 -2.37 13.80
C PHE A 167 -14.62 -1.93 13.13
N ASP A 168 -14.49 -1.30 11.95
CA ASP A 168 -15.66 -0.87 11.21
C ASP A 168 -16.56 -2.05 10.86
N LEU A 169 -15.96 -3.16 10.46
CA LEU A 169 -16.72 -4.38 10.18
C LEU A 169 -17.47 -4.89 11.42
N GLN A 170 -16.86 -4.84 12.60
CA GLN A 170 -17.52 -5.23 13.86
C GLN A 170 -18.65 -4.27 14.23
N LEU A 171 -18.45 -2.96 14.09
CA LEU A 171 -19.49 -1.96 14.33
C LEU A 171 -20.67 -2.14 13.38
N LEU A 172 -20.40 -2.29 12.07
CA LEU A 172 -21.41 -2.50 11.04
C LEU A 172 -22.19 -3.82 11.26
N GLN A 173 -21.51 -4.90 11.66
CA GLN A 173 -22.17 -6.16 11.99
C GLN A 173 -23.14 -6.03 13.18
N ASN A 174 -22.80 -5.18 14.15
CA ASN A 174 -23.68 -4.93 15.30
C ASN A 174 -24.86 -4.01 14.93
N GLU A 175 -24.59 -2.96 14.16
CA GLU A 175 -25.60 -1.95 13.78
C GLU A 175 -26.57 -2.48 12.72
N TYR A 176 -26.08 -3.30 11.79
CA TYR A 176 -26.85 -3.81 10.65
C TYR A 176 -26.96 -5.34 10.66
N ALA A 177 -27.12 -5.95 11.84
CA ALA A 177 -27.15 -7.39 12.03
C ALA A 177 -28.21 -8.11 11.18
N ASP A 178 -29.31 -7.42 10.86
CA ASP A 178 -30.41 -7.90 10.01
C ASP A 178 -30.13 -7.81 8.50
N ARG A 179 -29.15 -7.00 8.09
CA ARG A 179 -28.85 -6.71 6.69
C ARG A 179 -27.43 -7.06 6.27
N LEU A 180 -26.48 -7.20 7.20
CA LEU A 180 -25.07 -7.50 6.92
C LEU A 180 -24.73 -8.91 7.37
N THR A 181 -24.39 -9.77 6.40
CA THR A 181 -23.84 -11.10 6.66
C THR A 181 -22.38 -11.15 6.26
N VAL A 182 -21.49 -11.44 7.21
CA VAL A 182 -20.06 -11.67 6.96
C VAL A 182 -19.76 -13.16 7.06
N ARG A 183 -19.23 -13.72 5.97
CA ARG A 183 -18.82 -15.13 5.89
C ARG A 183 -17.31 -15.24 5.88
N THR A 184 -16.74 -15.98 6.81
CA THR A 184 -15.32 -16.39 6.79
C THR A 184 -15.21 -17.77 6.23
N ASP A 185 -13.98 -18.23 5.96
CA ASP A 185 -13.67 -19.57 5.44
C ASP A 185 -14.47 -19.92 4.18
N SER A 186 -14.73 -18.92 3.37
CA SER A 186 -15.62 -18.98 2.21
C SER A 186 -14.98 -18.28 1.00
N PRO A 187 -13.85 -18.77 0.46
CA PRO A 187 -13.23 -18.19 -0.71
C PRO A 187 -14.18 -18.20 -1.91
N VAL A 188 -14.22 -17.10 -2.65
CA VAL A 188 -14.93 -17.04 -3.94
C VAL A 188 -14.04 -17.66 -5.01
N SER A 189 -14.54 -18.68 -5.70
CA SER A 189 -13.81 -19.40 -6.74
C SER A 189 -14.10 -18.88 -8.14
N GLN A 190 -15.30 -18.34 -8.36
CA GLN A 190 -15.75 -17.89 -9.69
C GLN A 190 -16.85 -16.85 -9.58
N ILE A 191 -16.87 -15.92 -10.53
CA ILE A 191 -18.02 -15.06 -10.81
C ILE A 191 -18.98 -15.79 -11.72
N LEU A 192 -20.26 -15.76 -11.40
CA LEU A 192 -21.31 -16.44 -12.17
C LEU A 192 -22.02 -15.43 -13.07
N MET A 193 -21.93 -15.61 -14.38
CA MET A 193 -22.59 -14.74 -15.38
C MET A 193 -23.87 -15.37 -15.93
N ASP A 194 -24.82 -14.53 -16.31
CA ASP A 194 -25.97 -14.86 -17.14
C ASP A 194 -25.79 -14.15 -18.49
N GLY A 195 -25.29 -14.90 -19.47
CA GLY A 195 -24.80 -14.34 -20.72
C GLY A 195 -23.53 -13.49 -20.54
N LYS A 196 -23.31 -12.50 -21.43
CA LYS A 196 -22.11 -11.66 -21.42
C LYS A 196 -22.21 -10.49 -20.41
N VAL A 197 -23.39 -9.95 -20.21
CA VAL A 197 -23.59 -8.64 -19.61
C VAL A 197 -23.91 -8.69 -18.12
N ARG A 198 -24.72 -9.66 -17.68
CA ARG A 198 -25.25 -9.68 -16.32
C ARG A 198 -24.51 -10.67 -15.42
N CYS A 199 -23.93 -10.16 -14.34
CA CYS A 199 -23.47 -10.99 -13.24
C CYS A 199 -24.67 -11.43 -12.38
N ARG A 200 -24.83 -12.72 -12.11
CA ARG A 200 -25.90 -13.26 -11.25
C ARG A 200 -25.43 -13.62 -9.83
N GLY A 201 -24.13 -13.54 -9.57
CA GLY A 201 -23.57 -13.84 -8.26
C GLY A 201 -22.19 -14.48 -8.32
N VAL A 202 -21.85 -15.24 -7.29
CA VAL A 202 -20.54 -15.88 -7.12
C VAL A 202 -20.65 -17.33 -6.73
N GLU A 203 -19.63 -18.14 -7.05
CA GLU A 203 -19.44 -19.46 -6.50
C GLU A 203 -18.46 -19.42 -5.32
N VAL A 204 -18.85 -19.95 -4.19
CA VAL A 204 -18.06 -19.99 -2.97
C VAL A 204 -17.60 -21.42 -2.68
N LEU A 205 -16.32 -21.59 -2.31
CA LEU A 205 -15.79 -22.84 -1.78
C LEU A 205 -16.04 -22.91 -0.27
N GLU A 206 -16.62 -24.02 0.18
CA GLU A 206 -16.79 -24.30 1.60
C GLU A 206 -15.56 -25.10 2.10
N LEU A 207 -14.63 -24.44 2.77
CA LEU A 207 -13.37 -25.07 3.21
C LEU A 207 -13.61 -26.24 4.19
N SER A 208 -14.74 -26.27 4.89
CA SER A 208 -15.10 -27.33 5.86
C SER A 208 -15.36 -28.68 5.22
N ASN A 209 -15.86 -28.72 3.98
CA ASN A 209 -16.27 -29.95 3.29
C ASN A 209 -15.81 -30.06 1.82
N GLY A 210 -15.13 -29.00 1.31
CA GLY A 210 -14.70 -28.92 -0.09
C GLY A 210 -15.84 -28.70 -1.10
N GLY A 211 -17.05 -28.42 -0.62
CA GLY A 211 -18.23 -28.18 -1.46
C GLY A 211 -18.14 -26.83 -2.17
N ARG A 212 -18.90 -26.70 -3.26
CA ARG A 212 -19.10 -25.46 -4.00
C ARG A 212 -20.55 -25.03 -3.92
N ARG A 213 -20.79 -23.76 -3.68
CA ARG A 213 -22.14 -23.24 -3.53
C ARG A 213 -22.30 -21.90 -4.22
N PRO A 214 -23.33 -21.74 -5.09
CA PRO A 214 -23.65 -20.43 -5.63
C PRO A 214 -24.28 -19.53 -4.55
N ILE A 215 -23.95 -18.23 -4.63
CA ILE A 215 -24.64 -17.15 -3.93
C ILE A 215 -25.09 -16.18 -5.00
N GLU A 216 -26.40 -16.04 -5.13
CA GLU A 216 -27.00 -15.08 -6.07
C GLU A 216 -26.96 -13.67 -5.50
N ALA A 217 -26.80 -12.70 -6.38
CA ALA A 217 -26.74 -11.27 -6.01
C ALA A 217 -27.20 -10.38 -7.19
N ASP A 218 -27.80 -9.24 -6.87
CA ASP A 218 -28.20 -8.23 -7.84
C ASP A 218 -26.99 -7.43 -8.36
N ALA A 219 -25.93 -7.30 -7.55
CA ALA A 219 -24.65 -6.72 -7.91
C ALA A 219 -23.49 -7.42 -7.18
N VAL A 220 -22.31 -7.43 -7.80
CA VAL A 220 -21.08 -8.00 -7.21
C VAL A 220 -19.97 -6.95 -7.21
N PHE A 221 -19.35 -6.76 -6.04
CA PHE A 221 -18.20 -5.87 -5.83
C PHE A 221 -16.98 -6.70 -5.45
N ILE A 222 -15.97 -6.71 -6.32
CA ILE A 222 -14.71 -7.41 -6.07
C ILE A 222 -13.75 -6.47 -5.34
N CYS A 223 -13.58 -6.68 -4.03
CA CYS A 223 -12.71 -5.90 -3.16
C CYS A 223 -11.53 -6.73 -2.64
N ALA A 224 -11.00 -7.64 -3.45
CA ALA A 224 -10.05 -8.66 -3.04
C ALA A 224 -8.57 -8.23 -3.16
N GLY A 225 -8.30 -6.92 -3.32
CA GLY A 225 -6.95 -6.38 -3.58
C GLY A 225 -6.48 -6.65 -5.00
N THR A 226 -5.28 -6.23 -5.32
CA THR A 226 -4.78 -6.20 -6.70
C THR A 226 -4.63 -7.60 -7.30
N ILE A 227 -4.00 -8.51 -6.59
CA ILE A 227 -3.67 -9.84 -7.12
C ILE A 227 -4.93 -10.72 -7.21
N GLU A 228 -5.69 -10.84 -6.12
CA GLU A 228 -6.83 -11.76 -6.07
C GLU A 228 -8.04 -11.24 -6.85
N SER A 229 -8.20 -9.92 -7.02
CA SER A 229 -9.28 -9.38 -7.88
C SER A 229 -9.09 -9.78 -9.34
N CYS A 230 -7.91 -9.57 -9.91
CA CYS A 230 -7.66 -9.96 -11.29
C CYS A 230 -7.64 -11.48 -11.46
N LYS A 231 -7.08 -12.23 -10.52
CA LYS A 231 -7.09 -13.69 -10.54
C LYS A 231 -8.51 -14.26 -10.55
N LEU A 232 -9.42 -13.68 -9.76
CA LEU A 232 -10.82 -14.09 -9.76
C LEU A 232 -11.48 -13.86 -11.13
N LEU A 233 -11.26 -12.70 -11.75
CA LEU A 233 -11.77 -12.40 -13.09
C LEU A 233 -11.15 -13.33 -14.15
N LEU A 234 -9.82 -13.55 -14.13
CA LEU A 234 -9.11 -14.47 -15.03
C LEU A 234 -9.61 -15.93 -14.91
N SER A 235 -9.96 -16.37 -13.70
CA SER A 235 -10.47 -17.73 -13.47
C SER A 235 -11.95 -17.90 -13.78
N SER A 236 -12.68 -16.80 -14.00
CA SER A 236 -14.13 -16.80 -14.29
C SER A 236 -14.37 -16.86 -15.79
N VAL A 237 -14.09 -18.01 -16.39
CA VAL A 237 -14.21 -18.24 -17.84
C VAL A 237 -15.56 -18.84 -18.21
N SER A 238 -16.05 -18.47 -19.42
CA SER A 238 -17.28 -18.99 -20.03
C SER A 238 -17.20 -18.92 -21.56
N SER A 239 -18.24 -19.35 -22.26
CA SER A 239 -18.31 -19.20 -23.73
C SER A 239 -18.27 -17.73 -24.17
N GLU A 240 -18.84 -16.82 -23.36
CA GLU A 240 -18.90 -15.39 -23.63
C GLU A 240 -17.63 -14.63 -23.15
N TRP A 241 -16.90 -15.24 -22.21
CA TRP A 241 -15.68 -14.72 -21.61
C TRP A 241 -14.57 -15.79 -21.59
N PRO A 242 -14.04 -16.19 -22.77
CA PRO A 242 -13.12 -17.32 -22.87
C PRO A 242 -11.77 -17.09 -22.18
N ASP A 243 -11.33 -15.83 -22.07
CA ASP A 243 -10.05 -15.41 -21.50
C ASP A 243 -10.19 -14.73 -20.13
N GLY A 244 -11.38 -14.85 -19.48
CA GLY A 244 -11.72 -14.19 -18.22
C GLY A 244 -12.59 -12.96 -18.42
N ILE A 245 -13.38 -12.62 -17.40
CA ILE A 245 -14.35 -11.52 -17.47
C ILE A 245 -13.63 -10.18 -17.56
N GLY A 246 -14.00 -9.37 -18.56
CA GLY A 246 -13.39 -8.06 -18.83
C GLY A 246 -12.01 -8.15 -19.51
N ASN A 247 -11.67 -9.27 -20.14
CA ASN A 247 -10.37 -9.49 -20.77
C ASN A 247 -10.40 -9.54 -22.31
N ASP A 248 -11.39 -8.95 -22.94
CA ASP A 248 -11.53 -8.94 -24.42
C ASP A 248 -10.31 -8.27 -25.11
N SER A 249 -9.60 -7.39 -24.42
CA SER A 249 -8.43 -6.62 -24.92
C SER A 249 -7.08 -7.06 -24.31
N ASP A 250 -7.02 -8.15 -23.56
CA ASP A 250 -5.82 -8.67 -22.88
C ASP A 250 -5.15 -7.67 -21.90
N HIS A 251 -5.95 -6.78 -21.28
CA HIS A 251 -5.47 -5.88 -20.22
C HIS A 251 -5.57 -6.47 -18.82
N LEU A 252 -6.43 -7.48 -18.61
CA LEU A 252 -6.64 -8.09 -17.31
C LEU A 252 -5.35 -8.79 -16.82
N GLY A 253 -4.91 -8.40 -15.63
CA GLY A 253 -3.70 -8.88 -15.00
C GLY A 253 -2.42 -8.17 -15.45
N ARG A 254 -2.42 -7.36 -16.51
CA ARG A 254 -1.26 -6.57 -16.98
C ARG A 254 -1.04 -5.31 -16.16
N HIS A 255 0.05 -4.60 -16.47
CA HIS A 255 0.41 -3.29 -15.91
C HIS A 255 0.71 -3.33 -14.40
N LEU A 256 1.00 -4.50 -13.83
CA LEU A 256 1.29 -4.64 -12.41
C LEU A 256 2.44 -3.71 -12.01
N VAL A 257 2.18 -2.86 -11.04
CA VAL A 257 3.15 -1.97 -10.43
C VAL A 257 3.10 -2.08 -8.91
N GLY A 258 4.17 -1.68 -8.25
CA GLY A 258 4.25 -1.40 -6.83
C GLY A 258 5.12 -0.16 -6.63
N HIS A 259 5.44 0.20 -5.40
CA HIS A 259 6.42 1.24 -5.16
C HIS A 259 7.81 0.61 -5.04
N PRO A 260 8.75 0.88 -5.97
CA PRO A 260 10.14 0.57 -5.68
C PRO A 260 10.59 1.36 -4.45
N VAL A 261 11.13 0.65 -3.47
CA VAL A 261 11.63 1.25 -2.24
C VAL A 261 13.14 1.31 -2.25
N MET A 262 13.68 2.36 -1.67
CA MET A 262 15.12 2.49 -1.45
C MET A 262 15.37 3.22 -0.14
N ASP A 263 16.55 2.97 0.42
CA ASP A 263 17.00 3.59 1.65
C ASP A 263 18.50 3.87 1.66
N ALA A 264 18.90 4.70 2.59
CA ALA A 264 20.27 4.87 3.02
C ALA A 264 20.29 5.05 4.54
N SER A 265 21.31 4.56 5.19
CA SER A 265 21.49 4.75 6.63
C SER A 265 22.92 5.10 7.00
N GLY A 266 23.08 5.73 8.15
CA GLY A 266 24.39 6.06 8.68
C GLY A 266 24.34 6.20 10.19
N VAL A 267 25.50 6.26 10.81
CA VAL A 267 25.65 6.36 12.27
C VAL A 267 26.37 7.65 12.63
N ARG A 268 25.83 8.39 13.60
CA ARG A 268 26.47 9.55 14.21
C ARG A 268 26.74 9.31 15.69
N GLU A 269 27.70 10.05 16.24
CA GLU A 269 27.88 10.11 17.69
C GLU A 269 26.72 10.83 18.37
N GLY A 270 26.27 10.33 19.49
CA GLY A 270 25.19 10.90 20.27
C GLY A 270 24.59 9.89 21.26
N ASN A 271 23.89 10.42 22.26
CA ASN A 271 23.16 9.59 23.18
C ASN A 271 21.76 9.28 22.62
N PRO A 272 21.39 8.02 22.32
CA PRO A 272 20.05 7.65 21.89
C PRO A 272 18.93 8.11 22.83
N ASP A 273 19.19 8.22 24.12
CA ASP A 273 18.19 8.72 25.08
C ASP A 273 17.80 10.19 24.81
N SER A 274 18.65 10.94 24.09
CA SER A 274 18.37 12.34 23.72
C SER A 274 17.40 12.51 22.57
N ILE A 275 17.12 11.47 21.80
CA ILE A 275 16.19 11.51 20.66
C ILE A 275 14.79 10.98 21.02
N GLY A 276 14.60 10.50 22.25
CA GLY A 276 13.34 9.94 22.70
C GLY A 276 13.04 8.55 22.15
N GLU A 277 11.80 8.11 22.33
CA GLU A 277 11.34 6.83 21.81
C GLU A 277 10.92 6.93 20.33
N GLU A 278 11.22 5.91 19.57
CA GLU A 278 10.76 5.77 18.18
C GLU A 278 9.23 5.60 18.16
N LEU A 279 8.54 6.39 17.34
CA LEU A 279 7.07 6.35 17.25
C LEU A 279 6.53 5.06 16.62
N GLY A 280 7.36 4.32 15.90
CA GLY A 280 6.91 3.15 15.15
C GLY A 280 6.06 3.47 13.90
N PHE A 281 6.10 4.72 13.44
CA PHE A 281 5.53 5.21 12.18
C PHE A 281 6.24 6.51 11.77
N ASP A 282 6.17 6.83 10.48
CA ASP A 282 6.77 8.06 9.97
C ASP A 282 5.88 9.26 10.31
N SER A 283 6.40 10.21 11.10
CA SER A 283 5.75 11.50 11.39
C SER A 283 6.17 12.59 10.41
N LEU A 284 7.35 12.43 9.81
CA LEU A 284 7.99 13.33 8.86
C LEU A 284 7.82 12.80 7.44
N ILE A 285 7.56 13.70 6.49
CA ILE A 285 7.60 13.40 5.04
C ILE A 285 8.33 14.55 4.32
N SER A 286 9.16 14.20 3.35
CA SER A 286 9.62 15.14 2.34
C SER A 286 9.07 14.74 0.97
N ARG A 287 8.45 15.69 0.28
CA ARG A 287 7.98 15.55 -1.10
C ARG A 287 8.93 16.26 -2.09
N HIS A 288 10.22 16.39 -1.72
CA HIS A 288 11.23 17.07 -2.54
C HIS A 288 11.32 16.51 -3.96
N PHE A 289 11.25 15.19 -4.10
CA PHE A 289 11.23 14.51 -5.40
C PHE A 289 9.80 14.22 -5.92
N ASP A 290 8.78 14.52 -5.16
CA ASP A 290 7.39 14.37 -5.57
C ASP A 290 6.86 15.68 -6.15
N THR A 291 7.44 16.11 -7.26
CA THR A 291 7.09 17.35 -7.98
C THR A 291 6.98 17.06 -9.49
N PRO A 292 6.30 17.94 -10.27
CA PRO A 292 6.20 17.77 -11.71
C PRO A 292 7.54 17.65 -12.45
N GLU A 293 8.61 18.22 -11.90
CA GLU A 293 9.97 18.09 -12.45
C GLU A 293 10.48 16.64 -12.45
N TYR A 294 10.10 15.87 -11.43
CA TYR A 294 10.50 14.47 -11.27
C TYR A 294 9.55 13.48 -11.94
N GLN A 295 8.50 13.93 -12.58
CA GLN A 295 7.50 13.04 -13.19
C GLN A 295 8.10 12.17 -14.31
N HIS A 296 9.12 12.67 -15.03
CA HIS A 296 9.88 11.89 -16.03
C HIS A 296 10.99 11.00 -15.44
N LYS A 297 11.20 11.07 -14.12
CA LYS A 297 12.32 10.44 -13.42
C LYS A 297 11.88 9.45 -12.34
N GLY A 298 10.56 9.22 -12.20
CA GLY A 298 9.98 8.51 -11.06
C GLY A 298 9.96 9.39 -9.82
N LYS A 299 8.80 9.97 -9.56
CA LYS A 299 8.52 10.77 -8.36
C LYS A 299 8.74 9.92 -7.11
N MET A 300 9.14 10.55 -6.02
CA MET A 300 9.39 9.87 -4.76
C MET A 300 9.09 10.77 -3.58
N TRP A 301 8.41 10.27 -2.57
CA TRP A 301 8.49 10.83 -1.23
C TRP A 301 9.53 10.08 -0.40
N PHE A 302 10.11 10.73 0.59
CA PHE A 302 10.98 10.06 1.54
C PHE A 302 10.75 10.58 2.96
N SER A 303 11.13 9.77 3.93
CA SER A 303 11.13 10.12 5.34
C SER A 303 12.51 9.85 5.95
N GLY A 304 12.68 10.30 7.17
CA GLY A 304 13.85 9.98 7.96
C GLY A 304 13.44 9.52 9.35
N SER A 305 14.17 8.56 9.88
CA SER A 305 13.98 8.05 11.24
C SER A 305 15.31 7.97 11.97
N THR A 306 15.24 8.03 13.30
CA THR A 306 16.39 7.89 14.18
C THR A 306 16.13 6.78 15.19
N SER A 307 17.17 6.00 15.47
CA SER A 307 17.10 4.91 16.44
C SER A 307 18.46 4.70 17.13
N ALA A 308 18.52 3.85 18.16
CA ALA A 308 19.79 3.34 18.64
C ALA A 308 20.53 2.61 17.50
N SER A 309 21.86 2.75 17.42
CA SER A 309 22.65 2.29 16.27
C SER A 309 22.56 0.80 15.96
N ARG A 310 22.23 0.00 16.97
CA ARG A 310 22.01 -1.45 16.82
C ARG A 310 20.87 -1.91 17.70
N THR A 311 20.06 -2.82 17.18
CA THR A 311 19.09 -3.54 17.99
C THR A 311 19.82 -4.51 18.94
N LEU A 312 19.20 -4.85 20.06
CA LEU A 312 19.73 -5.85 20.99
C LEU A 312 20.00 -7.20 20.29
N GLU A 313 19.14 -7.56 19.34
CA GLU A 313 19.25 -8.80 18.57
C GLU A 313 20.50 -8.82 17.67
N GLU A 314 20.73 -7.76 16.89
CA GLU A 314 21.93 -7.64 16.03
C GLU A 314 23.21 -7.74 16.83
N GLN A 315 23.20 -7.21 18.04
CA GLN A 315 24.32 -7.23 18.94
C GLN A 315 24.55 -8.62 19.56
N LEU A 316 23.47 -9.32 19.93
CA LEU A 316 23.55 -10.69 20.43
C LEU A 316 24.03 -11.65 19.33
N LEU A 317 23.56 -11.46 18.10
CA LEU A 317 23.99 -12.25 16.94
C LEU A 317 25.48 -12.00 16.57
N ALA A 318 25.96 -10.78 16.79
CA ALA A 318 27.36 -10.42 16.57
C ALA A 318 28.32 -10.87 17.71
N ASN A 319 27.80 -11.54 18.73
CA ASN A 319 28.59 -12.01 19.90
C ASN A 319 29.35 -10.90 20.62
N VAL A 320 28.80 -9.68 20.60
CA VAL A 320 29.41 -8.49 21.23
C VAL A 320 29.28 -8.60 22.75
N SER A 321 30.33 -8.20 23.50
CA SER A 321 30.27 -8.22 24.96
C SER A 321 29.19 -7.26 25.48
N ARG A 322 28.58 -7.59 26.64
CA ARG A 322 27.55 -6.73 27.25
C ARG A 322 28.06 -5.30 27.53
N ALA A 323 29.34 -5.15 27.88
CA ALA A 323 29.94 -3.85 28.13
C ALA A 323 30.07 -3.02 26.84
N ASP A 324 30.43 -3.65 25.72
CA ASP A 324 30.49 -3.00 24.43
C ASP A 324 29.07 -2.67 23.90
N LEU A 325 28.09 -3.55 24.19
CA LEU A 325 26.67 -3.32 23.95
C LEU A 325 26.17 -2.05 24.66
N ASP A 326 26.42 -1.95 25.97
CA ASP A 326 25.96 -0.81 26.76
C ASP A 326 26.67 0.49 26.35
N ASN A 327 27.91 0.43 25.92
CA ASN A 327 28.67 1.57 25.43
C ASN A 327 28.18 2.03 24.04
N GLN A 328 27.97 1.11 23.11
CA GLN A 328 27.48 1.42 21.77
C GLN A 328 26.06 1.97 21.80
N ARG A 329 25.18 1.41 22.64
CA ARG A 329 23.80 1.91 22.80
C ARG A 329 23.73 3.31 23.40
N LYS A 330 24.73 3.74 24.15
CA LYS A 330 24.80 5.06 24.80
C LYS A 330 25.49 6.12 23.98
N SER A 331 26.21 5.76 22.93
CA SER A 331 27.12 6.67 22.22
C SER A 331 26.82 6.85 20.75
N GLU A 332 25.87 6.10 20.17
CA GLU A 332 25.65 6.11 18.73
C GLU A 332 24.16 6.12 18.37
N ILE A 333 23.81 7.01 17.46
CA ILE A 333 22.47 7.12 16.86
C ILE A 333 22.58 6.68 15.41
N ARG A 334 21.72 5.76 14.97
CA ARG A 334 21.49 5.44 13.57
C ARG A 334 20.44 6.42 13.01
N ILE A 335 20.70 6.95 11.83
CA ILE A 335 19.76 7.71 11.03
C ILE A 335 19.51 6.92 9.76
N SER A 336 18.25 6.72 9.42
CA SER A 336 17.82 6.06 8.18
C SER A 336 16.96 7.03 7.39
N ILE A 337 17.23 7.16 6.10
CA ILE A 337 16.44 7.94 5.14
C ILE A 337 15.94 6.95 4.10
N GLY A 338 14.65 6.92 3.85
CA GLY A 338 14.08 6.00 2.88
C GLY A 338 12.72 6.46 2.37
N GLY A 339 12.26 5.88 1.29
CA GLY A 339 10.99 6.25 0.71
C GLY A 339 10.56 5.38 -0.45
N GLU A 340 9.46 5.76 -1.03
CA GLU A 340 8.72 5.03 -2.05
C GLU A 340 8.71 5.84 -3.34
N MET A 341 9.10 5.18 -4.45
CA MET A 341 9.16 5.78 -5.78
C MET A 341 7.95 5.36 -6.61
N GLU A 342 7.40 6.26 -7.41
CA GLU A 342 6.46 5.92 -8.46
C GLU A 342 7.10 4.94 -9.45
N GLN A 343 6.49 3.78 -9.66
CA GLN A 343 6.91 2.82 -10.67
C GLN A 343 6.22 3.09 -11.99
N PHE A 344 7.00 3.21 -13.07
CA PHE A 344 6.45 3.20 -14.41
C PHE A 344 6.00 1.79 -14.79
N GLU A 345 4.83 1.70 -15.38
CA GLU A 345 4.28 0.42 -15.80
C GLU A 345 4.97 -0.12 -17.06
N THR A 346 4.97 -1.44 -17.19
CA THR A 346 5.24 -2.14 -18.44
C THR A 346 4.13 -3.18 -18.66
N PRO A 347 3.68 -3.41 -19.91
CA PRO A 347 2.65 -4.42 -20.20
C PRO A 347 3.10 -5.84 -19.85
N GLU A 348 4.39 -6.08 -19.74
CA GLU A 348 5.01 -7.36 -19.37
C GLU A 348 4.85 -7.67 -17.88
N ASN A 349 4.78 -6.63 -17.05
CA ASN A 349 4.49 -6.78 -15.63
C ASN A 349 3.04 -7.24 -15.47
N ARG A 350 2.85 -8.47 -14.98
CA ARG A 350 1.50 -9.04 -14.95
C ARG A 350 1.29 -10.16 -13.94
N VAL A 351 0.05 -10.35 -13.61
CA VAL A 351 -0.47 -11.53 -12.90
C VAL A 351 -1.10 -12.49 -13.90
N ARG A 352 -0.78 -13.77 -13.78
CA ARG A 352 -1.36 -14.86 -14.59
C ARG A 352 -1.78 -16.02 -13.70
N LEU A 353 -2.67 -16.86 -14.22
CA LEU A 353 -3.00 -18.13 -13.58
C LEU A 353 -1.85 -19.12 -13.80
N GLY A 354 -1.37 -19.74 -12.73
CA GLY A 354 -0.41 -20.84 -12.75
C GLY A 354 -1.06 -22.19 -12.96
N ALA A 355 -0.26 -23.19 -13.31
CA ALA A 355 -0.72 -24.57 -13.40
C ALA A 355 -1.02 -25.12 -11.99
N GLY A 356 -2.11 -25.89 -11.87
CA GLY A 356 -2.52 -26.51 -10.61
C GLY A 356 -3.35 -25.59 -9.71
N MET A 357 -3.64 -26.10 -8.52
CA MET A 357 -4.50 -25.43 -7.53
C MET A 357 -3.77 -25.30 -6.21
N THR A 358 -4.07 -24.23 -5.48
CA THR A 358 -3.69 -24.07 -4.09
C THR A 358 -4.40 -25.12 -3.22
N ARG A 359 -3.98 -25.27 -1.97
CA ARG A 359 -4.65 -26.16 -1.00
C ARG A 359 -6.13 -25.78 -0.75
N HIS A 360 -6.53 -24.57 -1.09
CA HIS A 360 -7.90 -24.09 -0.98
C HIS A 360 -8.71 -24.26 -2.28
N GLY A 361 -8.16 -24.96 -3.29
CA GLY A 361 -8.85 -25.21 -4.55
C GLY A 361 -8.99 -24.01 -5.48
N LEU A 362 -8.20 -22.95 -5.25
CA LEU A 362 -8.07 -21.80 -6.15
C LEU A 362 -6.87 -22.00 -7.08
N PRO A 363 -6.86 -21.44 -8.32
CA PRO A 363 -5.72 -21.53 -9.21
C PRO A 363 -4.45 -20.94 -8.57
N ASN A 364 -3.30 -21.55 -8.85
CA ASN A 364 -2.00 -20.95 -8.51
C ASN A 364 -1.79 -19.64 -9.26
N THR A 365 -0.92 -18.78 -8.73
CA THR A 365 -0.66 -17.45 -9.28
C THR A 365 0.78 -17.38 -9.77
N ILE A 366 0.99 -16.79 -10.96
CA ILE A 366 2.31 -16.42 -11.48
C ILE A 366 2.33 -14.89 -11.51
N ILE A 367 3.42 -14.31 -11.01
CA ILE A 367 3.64 -12.87 -11.01
C ILE A 367 4.94 -12.59 -11.76
N ASP A 368 4.82 -11.88 -12.86
CA ASP A 368 5.95 -11.34 -13.60
C ASP A 368 6.03 -9.84 -13.29
N VAL A 369 7.13 -9.39 -12.70
CA VAL A 369 7.33 -7.98 -12.36
C VAL A 369 8.79 -7.61 -12.51
N GLY A 370 9.06 -6.45 -13.08
CA GLY A 370 10.38 -5.84 -13.19
C GLY A 370 10.29 -4.35 -12.89
N VAL A 371 11.42 -3.73 -12.62
CA VAL A 371 11.53 -2.28 -12.43
C VAL A 371 11.91 -1.64 -13.76
N HIS A 372 11.19 -0.59 -14.13
CA HIS A 372 11.45 0.14 -15.39
C HIS A 372 12.82 0.83 -15.36
N ASP A 373 13.50 0.92 -16.51
CA ASP A 373 14.83 1.53 -16.62
C ASP A 373 14.90 2.98 -16.12
N ILE A 374 13.83 3.75 -16.29
CA ILE A 374 13.72 5.11 -15.75
C ILE A 374 13.89 5.10 -14.23
N ASN A 375 13.23 4.17 -13.53
CA ASN A 375 13.35 4.05 -12.07
C ASN A 375 14.79 3.68 -11.66
N LEU A 376 15.44 2.78 -12.41
CA LEU A 376 16.83 2.41 -12.13
C LEU A 376 17.80 3.59 -12.32
N GLN A 377 17.56 4.43 -13.33
CA GLN A 377 18.37 5.64 -13.59
C GLN A 377 18.13 6.70 -12.49
N ALA A 378 16.88 6.93 -12.10
CA ALA A 378 16.52 7.90 -11.05
C ALA A 378 17.12 7.56 -9.69
N ARG A 379 17.29 6.28 -9.38
CA ARG A 379 17.84 5.80 -8.09
C ARG A 379 19.11 6.53 -7.69
N GLN A 380 20.03 6.77 -8.63
CA GLN A 380 21.33 7.37 -8.31
C GLN A 380 21.19 8.82 -7.79
N GLU A 381 20.29 9.61 -8.37
CA GLU A 381 20.03 10.98 -7.93
C GLU A 381 19.43 11.01 -6.52
N HIS A 382 18.42 10.16 -6.28
CA HIS A 382 17.75 10.08 -4.99
C HIS A 382 18.72 9.63 -3.87
N VAL A 383 19.44 8.53 -4.09
CA VAL A 383 20.43 8.02 -3.12
C VAL A 383 21.53 9.04 -2.85
N ASN A 384 22.02 9.76 -3.86
CA ASN A 384 23.01 10.82 -3.65
C ASN A 384 22.49 11.91 -2.73
N THR A 385 21.20 12.24 -2.81
CA THR A 385 20.57 13.20 -1.90
C THR A 385 20.45 12.63 -0.49
N PHE A 386 20.05 11.37 -0.32
CA PHE A 386 20.01 10.70 0.98
C PHE A 386 21.38 10.71 1.65
N VAL A 387 22.46 10.38 0.92
CA VAL A 387 23.83 10.45 1.44
C VAL A 387 24.19 11.86 1.89
N LYS A 388 23.78 12.91 1.15
CA LYS A 388 24.01 14.29 1.55
C LYS A 388 23.24 14.66 2.83
N VAL A 389 21.98 14.22 2.95
CA VAL A 389 21.16 14.42 4.17
C VAL A 389 21.82 13.74 5.36
N LEU A 390 22.27 12.49 5.21
CA LEU A 390 22.98 11.76 6.28
C LEU A 390 24.28 12.46 6.71
N LYS A 391 25.04 12.99 5.76
CA LYS A 391 26.27 13.78 6.07
C LYS A 391 25.91 15.07 6.80
N ALA A 392 24.86 15.80 6.34
CA ALA A 392 24.37 17.02 7.01
C ALA A 392 23.85 16.72 8.42
N ALA A 393 23.22 15.57 8.64
CA ALA A 393 22.80 15.08 9.95
C ALA A 393 23.97 14.62 10.85
N GLY A 394 25.21 14.70 10.38
CA GLY A 394 26.42 14.36 11.15
C GLY A 394 26.81 12.89 11.18
N CYS A 395 26.29 12.08 10.25
CA CYS A 395 26.73 10.70 10.14
C CYS A 395 28.18 10.59 9.67
N ARG A 396 28.91 9.64 10.25
CA ARG A 396 30.27 9.30 9.81
C ARG A 396 30.24 8.75 8.40
N GLU A 397 31.03 9.27 7.50
CA GLU A 397 31.04 8.85 6.08
C GLU A 397 31.31 7.36 5.91
N SER A 398 32.18 6.78 6.75
CA SER A 398 32.51 5.36 6.77
C SER A 398 31.38 4.45 7.24
N SER A 399 30.33 5.01 7.82
CA SER A 399 29.15 4.27 8.31
C SER A 399 27.94 4.37 7.36
N ILE A 400 28.05 5.16 6.28
CA ILE A 400 26.93 5.36 5.35
C ILE A 400 26.81 4.16 4.43
N GLU A 401 25.66 3.52 4.49
CA GLU A 401 25.25 2.39 3.65
C GLU A 401 24.04 2.79 2.81
N THR A 402 23.94 2.24 1.60
CA THR A 402 22.81 2.48 0.69
C THR A 402 22.19 1.17 0.27
N GLY A 403 20.87 1.06 0.38
CA GLY A 403 20.10 -0.09 -0.05
C GLY A 403 19.99 -0.21 -1.59
N ALA A 404 19.60 -1.37 -2.06
CA ALA A 404 19.17 -1.57 -3.44
C ALA A 404 17.80 -0.94 -3.69
N LEU A 405 17.45 -0.70 -4.96
CA LEU A 405 16.09 -0.39 -5.36
C LEU A 405 15.35 -1.73 -5.48
N ASN A 406 14.38 -1.95 -4.58
CA ASN A 406 13.61 -3.19 -4.54
C ASN A 406 12.14 -2.88 -4.83
N PRO A 407 11.48 -3.61 -5.73
CA PRO A 407 10.03 -3.50 -5.88
C PRO A 407 9.33 -3.98 -4.61
N ASP A 408 8.30 -3.24 -4.17
CA ASP A 408 7.50 -3.60 -3.00
C ASP A 408 6.08 -3.99 -3.38
N GLY A 409 5.71 -5.23 -3.11
CA GLY A 409 4.38 -5.77 -3.32
C GLY A 409 3.33 -5.27 -2.33
N ALA A 410 3.69 -4.54 -1.27
CA ALA A 410 2.73 -3.97 -0.32
C ALA A 410 1.75 -3.03 -1.01
N HIS A 411 2.22 -2.31 -2.03
CA HIS A 411 1.42 -1.35 -2.81
C HIS A 411 1.08 -1.84 -4.22
N ALA A 412 1.02 -3.16 -4.46
CA ALA A 412 0.63 -3.71 -5.75
C ALA A 412 -0.65 -3.05 -6.30
N SER A 413 -0.66 -2.66 -7.60
CA SER A 413 -1.71 -1.89 -8.25
C SER A 413 -1.85 -2.24 -9.74
N ALA A 414 -2.89 -1.75 -10.40
CA ALA A 414 -3.09 -1.65 -11.86
C ALA A 414 -3.56 -2.90 -12.62
N THR A 415 -3.69 -4.06 -12.03
CA THR A 415 -4.06 -5.31 -12.75
C THR A 415 -5.47 -5.37 -13.36
N CYS A 416 -6.34 -4.40 -13.04
CA CYS A 416 -7.70 -4.22 -13.60
C CYS A 416 -7.88 -2.74 -13.99
N ARG A 417 -6.92 -2.18 -14.72
CA ARG A 417 -6.77 -0.75 -14.99
C ARG A 417 -8.06 -0.08 -15.43
N MET A 418 -8.36 1.10 -14.83
CA MET A 418 -9.47 1.97 -15.21
C MET A 418 -9.19 2.66 -16.55
N SER A 419 -10.20 2.77 -17.42
CA SER A 419 -10.10 3.38 -18.74
C SER A 419 -11.44 3.91 -19.21
N LEU A 420 -11.42 4.75 -20.26
CA LEU A 420 -12.65 5.20 -20.93
C LEU A 420 -13.23 4.15 -21.90
N SER A 421 -12.43 3.18 -22.30
CA SER A 421 -12.79 2.18 -23.32
C SER A 421 -12.31 0.79 -22.87
N ASP A 422 -13.07 -0.24 -23.23
CA ASP A 422 -12.69 -1.65 -23.07
C ASP A 422 -11.43 -2.03 -23.87
N ALA A 423 -11.07 -1.25 -24.88
CA ALA A 423 -9.84 -1.43 -25.63
C ALA A 423 -8.57 -1.06 -24.82
N ASP A 424 -8.71 -0.25 -23.76
CA ASP A 424 -7.57 0.33 -23.03
C ASP A 424 -7.50 -0.11 -21.56
N GLY A 425 -8.45 -0.88 -21.07
CA GLY A 425 -8.47 -1.33 -19.68
C GLY A 425 -9.60 -2.29 -19.36
N VAL A 426 -9.86 -2.47 -18.07
CA VAL A 426 -10.77 -3.50 -17.55
C VAL A 426 -12.04 -2.92 -16.94
N VAL A 427 -11.95 -1.76 -16.30
CA VAL A 427 -13.10 -1.10 -15.66
C VAL A 427 -13.29 0.33 -16.16
N ASP A 428 -14.52 0.80 -16.15
CA ASP A 428 -14.88 2.17 -16.48
C ASP A 428 -14.55 3.17 -15.34
N PRO A 429 -14.74 4.49 -15.52
CA PRO A 429 -14.54 5.48 -14.46
C PRO A 429 -15.40 5.28 -13.20
N ASN A 430 -16.47 4.50 -13.25
CA ASN A 430 -17.31 4.14 -12.11
C ASN A 430 -16.92 2.79 -11.50
N LEU A 431 -15.77 2.24 -11.90
CA LEU A 431 -15.23 0.95 -11.44
C LEU A 431 -16.06 -0.27 -11.88
N GLN A 432 -16.96 -0.11 -12.84
CA GLN A 432 -17.73 -1.19 -13.43
C GLN A 432 -16.89 -1.91 -14.48
N VAL A 433 -16.89 -3.23 -14.46
CA VAL A 433 -16.18 -4.04 -15.47
C VAL A 433 -16.80 -3.78 -16.84
N HIS A 434 -16.00 -3.40 -17.83
CA HIS A 434 -16.46 -3.11 -19.18
C HIS A 434 -17.27 -4.29 -19.77
N GLY A 435 -18.36 -3.98 -20.41
CA GLY A 435 -19.27 -4.96 -20.99
C GLY A 435 -20.20 -5.65 -20.00
N THR A 436 -20.22 -5.25 -18.73
CA THR A 436 -21.14 -5.77 -17.71
C THR A 436 -22.04 -4.68 -17.13
N ASP A 437 -23.18 -5.05 -16.52
CA ASP A 437 -24.14 -4.09 -15.96
C ASP A 437 -24.03 -3.92 -14.44
N ASN A 438 -23.51 -4.92 -13.73
CA ASN A 438 -23.62 -5.00 -12.26
C ASN A 438 -22.41 -5.70 -11.60
N LEU A 439 -21.27 -5.69 -12.27
CA LEU A 439 -20.01 -6.22 -11.75
C LEU A 439 -18.99 -5.08 -11.60
N PHE A 440 -18.44 -4.93 -10.41
CA PHE A 440 -17.53 -3.83 -10.08
C PHE A 440 -16.24 -4.36 -9.46
N VAL A 441 -15.12 -3.66 -9.68
CA VAL A 441 -13.86 -3.91 -8.98
C VAL A 441 -13.49 -2.67 -8.18
N CYS A 442 -13.28 -2.81 -6.87
CA CYS A 442 -12.88 -1.72 -6.00
C CYS A 442 -11.68 -2.11 -5.14
N SER A 443 -10.50 -1.92 -5.69
CA SER A 443 -9.20 -2.14 -5.03
C SER A 443 -8.13 -1.37 -5.80
N ASN A 444 -6.88 -1.37 -5.34
CA ASN A 444 -5.76 -0.79 -6.10
C ASN A 444 -5.58 -1.41 -7.50
N ALA A 445 -6.22 -2.54 -7.78
CA ALA A 445 -6.21 -3.15 -9.12
C ALA A 445 -6.68 -2.19 -10.22
N VAL A 446 -7.57 -1.24 -9.89
CA VAL A 446 -8.18 -0.33 -10.86
C VAL A 446 -7.33 0.90 -11.21
N PHE A 447 -6.20 1.11 -10.54
CA PHE A 447 -5.37 2.29 -10.76
C PHE A 447 -4.70 2.28 -12.14
N PRO A 448 -4.79 3.36 -12.93
CA PRO A 448 -4.00 3.52 -14.15
C PRO A 448 -2.52 3.77 -13.88
N SER A 449 -2.18 4.46 -12.80
CA SER A 449 -0.83 4.72 -12.31
C SER A 449 -0.84 4.76 -10.79
N ILE A 450 0.33 4.60 -10.14
CA ILE A 450 0.40 4.47 -8.69
C ILE A 450 0.85 5.76 -7.99
N ALA A 451 1.32 6.79 -8.74
CA ALA A 451 1.97 7.97 -8.18
C ALA A 451 3.15 7.63 -7.24
N ALA A 452 3.61 8.57 -6.43
CA ALA A 452 4.58 8.31 -5.36
C ALA A 452 3.91 8.14 -3.98
N ALA A 453 2.59 8.32 -3.87
CA ALA A 453 1.89 8.31 -2.59
C ALA A 453 1.28 6.94 -2.27
N ASN A 454 1.24 6.59 -0.98
CA ASN A 454 0.62 5.34 -0.52
C ASN A 454 -0.84 5.22 -1.00
N PRO A 455 -1.26 4.11 -1.62
CA PRO A 455 -2.49 4.04 -2.41
C PRO A 455 -3.78 3.93 -1.57
N THR A 456 -3.68 3.64 -0.27
CA THR A 456 -4.85 3.27 0.55
C THR A 456 -5.88 4.40 0.66
N LEU A 457 -5.47 5.66 0.79
CA LEU A 457 -6.42 6.77 0.84
C LEU A 457 -7.15 6.94 -0.49
N THR A 458 -6.44 6.82 -1.61
CA THR A 458 -7.00 6.95 -2.95
C THR A 458 -8.03 5.86 -3.25
N VAL A 459 -7.73 4.60 -2.93
CA VAL A 459 -8.73 3.52 -3.10
C VAL A 459 -9.92 3.69 -2.15
N SER A 460 -9.71 4.24 -0.95
CA SER A 460 -10.80 4.55 -0.02
C SER A 460 -11.71 5.66 -0.57
N ALA A 461 -11.13 6.69 -1.18
CA ALA A 461 -11.89 7.75 -1.86
C ALA A 461 -12.69 7.20 -3.05
N LEU A 462 -12.10 6.32 -3.86
CA LEU A 462 -12.80 5.61 -4.95
C LEU A 462 -13.94 4.74 -4.42
N ALA A 463 -13.76 4.06 -3.27
CA ALA A 463 -14.80 3.24 -2.66
C ALA A 463 -16.01 4.09 -2.21
N VAL A 464 -15.76 5.25 -1.61
CA VAL A 464 -16.82 6.20 -1.23
C VAL A 464 -17.55 6.73 -2.48
N ARG A 465 -16.80 7.07 -3.54
CA ARG A 465 -17.36 7.50 -4.83
C ARG A 465 -18.23 6.42 -5.47
N LEU A 466 -17.75 5.17 -5.49
CA LEU A 466 -18.52 4.03 -6.00
C LEU A 466 -19.80 3.81 -5.19
N ALA A 467 -19.73 3.85 -3.86
CA ALA A 467 -20.92 3.69 -3.02
C ALA A 467 -22.00 4.75 -3.30
N GLU A 468 -21.60 6.01 -3.52
CA GLU A 468 -22.55 7.06 -3.92
C GLU A 468 -23.11 6.85 -5.33
N PHE A 469 -22.27 6.38 -6.28
CA PHE A 469 -22.72 6.07 -7.63
C PHE A 469 -23.79 4.98 -7.62
N VAL A 470 -23.49 3.86 -6.97
CA VAL A 470 -24.42 2.71 -6.89
C VAL A 470 -25.72 3.08 -6.19
N ASN A 471 -25.65 3.83 -5.10
CA ASN A 471 -26.85 4.26 -4.36
C ASN A 471 -27.78 5.19 -5.17
N ARG A 472 -27.27 5.81 -6.24
CA ARG A 472 -28.09 6.62 -7.17
C ARG A 472 -28.58 5.83 -8.37
N ALA A 473 -27.85 4.80 -8.79
CA ALA A 473 -28.09 4.06 -10.03
C ALA A 473 -28.95 2.81 -9.84
N MET A 474 -28.95 2.27 -8.61
CA MET A 474 -29.71 1.08 -8.21
C MET A 474 -30.79 1.43 -7.15
#